data_aba6c361c7208c97f370246db28add57
#
_entry.id   aba6c361c7208c97f370246db28add57
#
_cell.length_a   1.000
_cell.length_b   1.000
_cell.length_c   1.000
_cell.angle_alpha   90.00
_cell.angle_beta   90.00
_cell.angle_gamma   90.00
#
_symmetry.space_group_name_H-M   'P 1'
#
loop_
_entity.id
_entity.type
_entity.pdbx_description
1 polymer ?
#
loop_
_entity_poly.entity_id
_entity_poly.type
_entity_poly.pdbx_seq_one_letter_code
_entity_poly.pdbx_strand_id
1 'polypeptide(L)'
;MAVKLENEFLCVEIAEMGAEVTRIYDKTEDNEILWEGNPVYWKRHSPVLFPNVGKTYKNRVLINGTQYPTSQHGFARDNVFTCIEAAKERASFMFRSSEETKEVYPFDFELHINYKLNKKELTVEWQVKNCGDETMYFTIGGHPAFRFAKPEETKADYVLKVPGKEKLEYVLIDISCGCANVDEVHTLQLSEETY
;
A
#
# COMPACT_ATOMS: atom_id res chain seq x y z
N MET A 1 -14.55 -11.16 -5.89
CA MET A 1 -15.57 -10.09 -6.16
C MET A 1 -14.94 -8.74 -5.84
N ALA A 2 -15.55 -7.64 -6.27
CA ALA A 2 -15.11 -6.30 -5.87
C ALA A 2 -16.16 -5.68 -4.96
N VAL A 3 -15.72 -5.00 -3.89
CA VAL A 3 -16.59 -4.21 -3.00
C VAL A 3 -16.58 -2.78 -3.51
N LYS A 4 -17.76 -2.15 -3.56
CA LYS A 4 -17.94 -0.77 -4.01
C LYS A 4 -18.32 0.10 -2.82
N LEU A 5 -17.56 1.17 -2.61
CA LEU A 5 -17.95 2.29 -1.74
C LEU A 5 -18.40 3.46 -2.60
N GLU A 6 -19.43 4.16 -2.16
CA GLU A 6 -19.96 5.26 -2.97
C GLU A 6 -20.68 6.31 -2.12
N ASN A 7 -20.40 7.58 -2.38
CA ASN A 7 -21.15 8.71 -1.90
C ASN A 7 -21.47 9.70 -3.03
N GLU A 8 -21.86 10.93 -2.72
CA GLU A 8 -22.15 11.96 -3.72
C GLU A 8 -20.92 12.44 -4.49
N PHE A 9 -19.72 12.27 -3.93
CA PHE A 9 -18.45 12.77 -4.49
C PHE A 9 -17.63 11.70 -5.18
N LEU A 10 -17.47 10.55 -4.55
CA LEU A 10 -16.55 9.50 -4.98
C LEU A 10 -17.24 8.15 -5.18
N CYS A 11 -16.70 7.39 -6.12
CA CYS A 11 -16.93 5.96 -6.27
C CYS A 11 -15.58 5.23 -6.15
N VAL A 12 -15.48 4.26 -5.25
CA VAL A 12 -14.26 3.50 -4.96
C VAL A 12 -14.55 2.02 -5.12
N GLU A 13 -13.70 1.31 -5.86
CA GLU A 13 -13.78 -0.15 -6.01
C GLU A 13 -12.56 -0.80 -5.36
N ILE A 14 -12.81 -1.88 -4.61
CA ILE A 14 -11.80 -2.60 -3.83
C ILE A 14 -11.90 -4.08 -4.18
N ALA A 15 -10.81 -4.65 -4.67
CA ALA A 15 -10.73 -6.09 -4.94
C ALA A 15 -10.45 -6.89 -3.66
N GLU A 16 -10.99 -8.09 -3.55
CA GLU A 16 -10.64 -9.02 -2.46
C GLU A 16 -9.17 -9.47 -2.54
N MET A 17 -8.61 -9.54 -3.75
CA MET A 17 -7.19 -9.82 -3.95
C MET A 17 -6.37 -8.63 -3.44
N GLY A 18 -5.57 -8.88 -2.40
CA GLY A 18 -4.76 -7.85 -1.74
C GLY A 18 -5.55 -6.80 -0.98
N ALA A 19 -6.88 -6.93 -0.89
CA ALA A 19 -7.80 -5.85 -0.50
C ALA A 19 -7.46 -4.55 -1.23
N GLU A 20 -7.04 -4.63 -2.49
CA GLU A 20 -6.48 -3.53 -3.27
C GLU A 20 -7.56 -2.58 -3.76
N VAL A 21 -7.40 -1.28 -3.54
CA VAL A 21 -8.21 -0.27 -4.22
C VAL A 21 -7.84 -0.28 -5.69
N THR A 22 -8.81 -0.61 -6.55
CA THR A 22 -8.59 -0.76 -7.99
C THR A 22 -9.15 0.40 -8.80
N ARG A 23 -10.01 1.22 -8.18
CA ARG A 23 -10.59 2.39 -8.82
C ARG A 23 -10.93 3.46 -7.80
N ILE A 24 -10.64 4.70 -8.12
CA ILE A 24 -11.18 5.89 -7.45
C ILE A 24 -11.65 6.84 -8.54
N TYR A 25 -12.95 7.13 -8.58
CA TYR A 25 -13.57 8.02 -9.53
C TYR A 25 -14.18 9.22 -8.82
N ASP A 26 -13.76 10.42 -9.20
CA ASP A 26 -14.35 11.68 -8.74
C ASP A 26 -15.58 12.02 -9.62
N LYS A 27 -16.77 11.92 -9.02
CA LYS A 27 -18.04 12.17 -9.67
C LYS A 27 -18.29 13.66 -9.93
N THR A 28 -17.57 14.54 -9.22
CA THR A 28 -17.75 15.99 -9.35
C THR A 28 -16.90 16.58 -10.48
N GLU A 29 -15.74 15.98 -10.72
CA GLU A 29 -14.81 16.39 -11.79
C GLU A 29 -14.86 15.46 -13.01
N ASP A 30 -15.72 14.41 -12.95
CA ASP A 30 -15.85 13.38 -13.99
C ASP A 30 -14.48 12.75 -14.36
N ASN A 31 -13.71 12.36 -13.35
CA ASN A 31 -12.32 11.97 -13.53
C ASN A 31 -11.92 10.71 -12.76
N GLU A 32 -11.14 9.84 -13.42
CA GLU A 32 -10.47 8.71 -12.80
C GLU A 32 -9.18 9.18 -12.09
N ILE A 33 -9.02 8.85 -10.82
CA ILE A 33 -7.89 9.29 -9.98
C ILE A 33 -6.76 8.27 -10.01
N LEU A 34 -7.08 6.96 -9.96
CA LEU A 34 -6.07 5.91 -9.98
C LEU A 34 -5.68 5.51 -11.41
N TRP A 35 -4.47 5.02 -11.52
CA TRP A 35 -3.97 4.28 -12.67
C TRP A 35 -4.84 3.06 -12.96
N GLU A 36 -5.13 2.78 -14.22
CA GLU A 36 -6.07 1.74 -14.66
C GLU A 36 -5.49 0.30 -14.62
N GLY A 37 -4.25 0.12 -14.17
CA GLY A 37 -3.64 -1.21 -14.06
C GLY A 37 -3.25 -1.84 -15.39
N ASN A 38 -2.88 -1.04 -16.40
CA ASN A 38 -2.49 -1.56 -17.71
C ASN A 38 -1.27 -2.51 -17.60
N PRO A 39 -1.43 -3.81 -17.91
CA PRO A 39 -0.39 -4.81 -17.68
C PRO A 39 0.87 -4.64 -18.55
N VAL A 40 0.79 -3.83 -19.62
CA VAL A 40 1.97 -3.51 -20.47
C VAL A 40 2.99 -2.70 -19.65
N TYR A 41 2.52 -1.87 -18.71
CA TYR A 41 3.38 -1.03 -17.88
C TYR A 41 3.43 -1.52 -16.44
N TRP A 42 2.27 -1.57 -15.78
CA TRP A 42 2.15 -2.00 -14.40
C TRP A 42 0.72 -2.45 -14.08
N LYS A 43 0.55 -3.75 -13.81
CA LYS A 43 -0.76 -4.41 -13.68
C LYS A 43 -1.50 -4.17 -12.35
N ARG A 44 -0.91 -3.39 -11.42
CA ARG A 44 -1.51 -3.08 -10.12
C ARG A 44 -2.00 -1.64 -10.09
N HIS A 45 -2.74 -1.28 -9.03
CA HIS A 45 -3.34 0.04 -8.85
C HIS A 45 -2.85 0.69 -7.55
N SER A 46 -3.07 0.04 -6.41
CA SER A 46 -2.77 0.55 -5.07
C SER A 46 -2.46 -0.58 -4.09
N PRO A 47 -1.49 -1.46 -4.36
CA PRO A 47 -1.25 -2.63 -3.53
C PRO A 47 -0.78 -2.26 -2.12
N VAL A 48 -1.20 -3.08 -1.15
CA VAL A 48 -0.69 -3.05 0.22
C VAL A 48 0.55 -3.94 0.30
N LEU A 49 1.60 -3.41 0.93
CA LEU A 49 2.92 -4.03 1.03
C LEU A 49 3.09 -4.57 2.45
N PHE A 50 3.13 -5.90 2.62
CA PHE A 50 3.28 -6.58 3.91
C PHE A 50 3.74 -8.04 3.68
N PRO A 51 4.62 -8.61 4.53
CA PRO A 51 5.21 -8.07 5.75
C PRO A 51 6.51 -7.29 5.53
N ASN A 52 6.91 -7.03 4.28
CA ASN A 52 8.07 -6.18 3.99
C ASN A 52 7.78 -5.20 2.86
N VAL A 53 8.37 -4.01 2.97
CA VAL A 53 8.36 -2.98 1.93
C VAL A 53 9.68 -3.07 1.15
N GLY A 54 9.60 -3.10 -0.20
CA GLY A 54 10.78 -3.24 -1.04
C GLY A 54 11.32 -4.67 -1.12
N LYS A 55 12.58 -4.79 -1.50
CA LYS A 55 13.34 -6.04 -1.51
C LYS A 55 14.23 -6.11 -0.28
N THR A 56 14.35 -7.30 0.29
CA THR A 56 15.36 -7.57 1.33
C THR A 56 16.68 -8.01 0.69
N TYR A 57 17.76 -7.90 1.44
CA TYR A 57 19.09 -8.33 0.96
C TYR A 57 19.06 -9.83 0.57
N LYS A 58 19.45 -10.11 -0.65
CA LYS A 58 19.44 -11.47 -1.26
C LYS A 58 18.07 -12.18 -1.17
N ASN A 59 16.95 -11.42 -1.15
CA ASN A 59 15.58 -11.92 -1.03
C ASN A 59 15.37 -12.87 0.17
N ARG A 60 15.92 -12.52 1.32
CA ARG A 60 15.80 -13.30 2.54
C ARG A 60 15.85 -12.44 3.80
N VAL A 61 15.29 -12.94 4.87
CA VAL A 61 15.32 -12.35 6.21
C VAL A 61 15.78 -13.41 7.23
N LEU A 62 16.46 -12.97 8.27
CA LEU A 62 16.85 -13.81 9.39
C LEU A 62 15.89 -13.53 10.56
N ILE A 63 15.14 -14.54 10.98
CA ILE A 63 14.21 -14.47 12.10
C ILE A 63 14.60 -15.54 13.10
N ASN A 64 14.97 -15.16 14.32
CA ASN A 64 15.38 -16.08 15.39
C ASN A 64 16.45 -17.11 14.96
N GLY A 65 17.42 -16.67 14.13
CA GLY A 65 18.49 -17.52 13.64
C GLY A 65 18.15 -18.39 12.42
N THR A 66 16.90 -18.43 11.98
CA THR A 66 16.44 -19.15 10.80
C THR A 66 16.27 -18.22 9.61
N GLN A 67 16.72 -18.65 8.43
CA GLN A 67 16.53 -17.89 7.19
C GLN A 67 15.20 -18.21 6.53
N TYR A 68 14.46 -17.17 6.18
CA TYR A 68 13.21 -17.25 5.43
C TYR A 68 13.32 -16.49 4.10
N PRO A 69 12.78 -17.05 3.00
CA PRO A 69 12.73 -16.34 1.72
C PRO A 69 11.75 -15.17 1.79
N THR A 70 12.03 -14.11 1.04
CA THR A 70 11.12 -12.98 0.90
C THR A 70 10.88 -12.67 -0.57
N SER A 71 9.72 -12.11 -0.87
CA SER A 71 9.42 -11.50 -2.16
C SER A 71 9.48 -9.98 -2.06
N GLN A 72 9.62 -9.30 -3.20
CA GLN A 72 9.50 -7.85 -3.25
C GLN A 72 8.11 -7.41 -2.78
N HIS A 73 8.07 -6.59 -1.74
CA HIS A 73 6.84 -6.06 -1.13
C HIS A 73 6.00 -7.10 -0.37
N GLY A 74 6.60 -8.24 -0.01
CA GLY A 74 5.90 -9.29 0.71
C GLY A 74 4.84 -10.01 -0.12
N PHE A 75 3.86 -10.57 0.55
CA PHE A 75 2.87 -11.44 -0.06
C PHE A 75 1.41 -10.96 0.09
N ALA A 76 1.11 -10.00 0.94
CA ALA A 76 -0.28 -9.59 1.23
C ALA A 76 -1.06 -9.23 -0.06
N ARG A 77 -0.43 -8.48 -0.95
CA ARG A 77 -1.02 -8.06 -2.23
C ARG A 77 -1.35 -9.20 -3.20
N ASP A 78 -0.82 -10.39 -2.98
CA ASP A 78 -0.99 -11.58 -3.81
C ASP A 78 -1.91 -12.64 -3.16
N ASN A 79 -2.55 -12.28 -2.03
CA ASN A 79 -3.47 -13.15 -1.31
C ASN A 79 -4.89 -12.57 -1.28
N VAL A 80 -5.86 -13.47 -1.18
CA VAL A 80 -7.28 -13.08 -1.08
C VAL A 80 -7.59 -12.73 0.37
N PHE A 81 -8.16 -11.57 0.57
CA PHE A 81 -8.70 -11.12 1.85
C PHE A 81 -10.17 -11.47 1.96
N THR A 82 -10.60 -11.84 3.15
CA THR A 82 -12.01 -11.99 3.45
C THR A 82 -12.63 -10.62 3.73
N CYS A 83 -13.65 -10.24 2.97
CA CYS A 83 -14.45 -9.07 3.30
C CYS A 83 -15.31 -9.37 4.53
N ILE A 84 -15.06 -8.65 5.63
CA ILE A 84 -15.76 -8.83 6.93
C ILE A 84 -16.83 -7.77 7.17
N GLU A 85 -16.74 -6.64 6.46
CA GLU A 85 -17.73 -5.57 6.45
C GLU A 85 -17.83 -4.97 5.06
N ALA A 86 -19.05 -4.78 4.55
CA ALA A 86 -19.31 -4.03 3.32
C ALA A 86 -20.57 -3.18 3.52
N ALA A 87 -20.40 -1.87 3.49
CA ALA A 87 -21.44 -0.88 3.56
C ALA A 87 -21.22 0.20 2.49
N LYS A 88 -22.16 1.15 2.37
CA LYS A 88 -22.10 2.17 1.32
C LYS A 88 -20.80 3.00 1.34
N GLU A 89 -20.30 3.32 2.53
CA GLU A 89 -19.14 4.19 2.72
C GLU A 89 -18.03 3.56 3.58
N ARG A 90 -18.13 2.25 3.86
CA ARG A 90 -17.16 1.50 4.65
C ARG A 90 -16.98 0.10 4.11
N ALA A 91 -15.75 -0.39 4.18
CA ALA A 91 -15.45 -1.79 3.98
C ALA A 91 -14.28 -2.20 4.88
N SER A 92 -14.30 -3.43 5.34
CA SER A 92 -13.22 -4.02 6.11
C SER A 92 -12.85 -5.37 5.53
N PHE A 93 -11.57 -5.59 5.38
CA PHE A 93 -11.01 -6.82 4.86
C PHE A 93 -10.02 -7.39 5.86
N MET A 94 -9.95 -8.71 5.94
CA MET A 94 -9.05 -9.41 6.84
C MET A 94 -8.30 -10.52 6.09
N PHE A 95 -7.00 -10.60 6.37
CA PHE A 95 -6.13 -11.70 5.97
C PHE A 95 -5.43 -12.27 7.21
N ARG A 96 -5.45 -13.58 7.35
CA ARG A 96 -4.78 -14.30 8.46
C ARG A 96 -3.59 -15.08 7.95
N SER A 97 -2.64 -15.28 8.85
CA SER A 97 -1.58 -16.27 8.64
C SER A 97 -2.16 -17.66 8.35
N SER A 98 -1.47 -18.40 7.51
CA SER A 98 -1.76 -19.80 7.18
C SER A 98 -0.46 -20.60 7.25
N GLU A 99 -0.54 -21.92 7.09
CA GLU A 99 0.67 -22.75 7.04
C GLU A 99 1.59 -22.33 5.88
N GLU A 100 1.01 -21.95 4.73
CA GLU A 100 1.79 -21.47 3.58
C GLU A 100 2.51 -20.15 3.88
N THR A 101 1.85 -19.22 4.57
CA THR A 101 2.52 -17.96 4.94
C THR A 101 3.61 -18.17 5.98
N LYS A 102 3.46 -19.17 6.87
CA LYS A 102 4.46 -19.50 7.89
C LYS A 102 5.75 -20.07 7.31
N GLU A 103 5.71 -20.65 6.11
CA GLU A 103 6.92 -21.09 5.40
C GLU A 103 7.88 -19.94 5.06
N VAL A 104 7.35 -18.73 4.89
CA VAL A 104 8.11 -17.53 4.51
C VAL A 104 8.11 -16.44 5.58
N TYR A 105 7.16 -16.48 6.51
CA TYR A 105 7.01 -15.51 7.60
C TYR A 105 6.39 -16.21 8.82
N PRO A 106 7.20 -16.71 9.77
CA PRO A 106 6.79 -17.69 10.78
C PRO A 106 6.04 -17.09 11.97
N PHE A 107 5.06 -16.23 11.71
CA PHE A 107 4.26 -15.59 12.74
C PHE A 107 2.77 -15.82 12.53
N ASP A 108 2.04 -15.93 13.64
CA ASP A 108 0.60 -15.89 13.65
C ASP A 108 0.13 -14.45 13.70
N PHE A 109 -0.61 -14.02 12.67
CA PHE A 109 -1.08 -12.64 12.56
C PHE A 109 -2.48 -12.52 11.95
N GLU A 110 -3.10 -11.39 12.20
CA GLU A 110 -4.24 -10.86 11.43
C GLU A 110 -3.84 -9.50 10.86
N LEU A 111 -4.02 -9.33 9.55
CA LEU A 111 -3.91 -8.05 8.88
C LEU A 111 -5.32 -7.59 8.49
N HIS A 112 -5.75 -6.48 9.05
CA HIS A 112 -7.00 -5.82 8.69
C HIS A 112 -6.71 -4.59 7.86
N ILE A 113 -7.52 -4.38 6.81
CA ILE A 113 -7.50 -3.18 5.99
C ILE A 113 -8.90 -2.59 6.00
N ASN A 114 -9.03 -1.42 6.62
CA ASN A 114 -10.28 -0.73 6.81
C ASN A 114 -10.35 0.49 5.89
N TYR A 115 -11.42 0.60 5.15
CA TYR A 115 -11.71 1.69 4.24
C TYR A 115 -12.90 2.49 4.74
N LYS A 116 -12.75 3.82 4.73
CA LYS A 116 -13.84 4.74 5.07
C LYS A 116 -13.86 5.89 4.08
N LEU A 117 -15.02 6.09 3.47
CA LEU A 117 -15.28 7.20 2.58
C LEU A 117 -16.02 8.31 3.35
N ASN A 118 -15.51 9.54 3.26
CA ASN A 118 -16.12 10.70 3.87
C ASN A 118 -15.94 11.90 2.92
N LYS A 119 -17.02 12.33 2.27
CA LYS A 119 -16.96 13.36 1.21
C LYS A 119 -15.95 12.97 0.14
N LYS A 120 -14.96 13.82 -0.15
CA LYS A 120 -13.85 13.57 -1.10
C LYS A 120 -12.61 12.91 -0.45
N GLU A 121 -12.75 12.33 0.75
CA GLU A 121 -11.67 11.70 1.48
C GLU A 121 -11.88 10.19 1.55
N LEU A 122 -10.87 9.42 1.14
CA LEU A 122 -10.77 7.99 1.37
C LEU A 122 -9.70 7.73 2.43
N THR A 123 -10.13 7.31 3.61
CA THR A 123 -9.23 6.84 4.68
C THR A 123 -8.93 5.37 4.47
N VAL A 124 -7.65 5.01 4.53
CA VAL A 124 -7.16 3.63 4.52
C VAL A 124 -6.41 3.40 5.82
N GLU A 125 -6.93 2.50 6.65
CA GLU A 125 -6.32 2.13 7.92
C GLU A 125 -5.81 0.69 7.85
N TRP A 126 -4.57 0.48 8.25
CA TRP A 126 -3.99 -0.85 8.41
C TRP A 126 -3.86 -1.20 9.88
N GLN A 127 -4.42 -2.33 10.27
CA GLN A 127 -4.28 -2.86 11.60
C GLN A 127 -3.59 -4.23 11.53
N VAL A 128 -2.42 -4.32 12.11
CA VAL A 128 -1.66 -5.57 12.21
C VAL A 128 -1.74 -6.07 13.64
N LYS A 129 -2.31 -7.26 13.82
CA LYS A 129 -2.43 -7.92 15.10
C LYS A 129 -1.48 -9.11 15.16
N ASN A 130 -0.58 -9.11 16.13
CA ASN A 130 0.19 -10.30 16.49
C ASN A 130 -0.73 -11.26 17.25
N CYS A 131 -0.90 -12.46 16.72
CA CYS A 131 -1.73 -13.52 17.32
C CYS A 131 -0.89 -14.63 17.96
N GLY A 132 0.45 -14.52 17.92
CA GLY A 132 1.38 -15.42 18.60
C GLY A 132 1.98 -14.79 19.86
N ASP A 133 2.83 -15.55 20.53
CA ASP A 133 3.47 -15.16 21.79
C ASP A 133 4.82 -14.45 21.58
N GLU A 134 5.42 -14.57 20.39
CA GLU A 134 6.73 -13.99 20.10
C GLU A 134 6.60 -12.58 19.50
N THR A 135 7.66 -11.78 19.65
CA THR A 135 7.74 -10.47 19.01
C THR A 135 7.73 -10.61 17.50
N MET A 136 6.76 -10.01 16.84
CA MET A 136 6.61 -10.00 15.39
C MET A 136 7.19 -8.73 14.79
N TYR A 137 8.06 -8.88 13.79
CA TYR A 137 8.71 -7.78 13.09
C TYR A 137 8.16 -7.67 11.67
N PHE A 138 7.74 -6.48 11.27
CA PHE A 138 7.24 -6.21 9.93
C PHE A 138 7.49 -4.77 9.50
N THR A 139 7.38 -4.53 8.21
CA THR A 139 7.13 -3.20 7.64
C THR A 139 5.88 -3.25 6.79
N ILE A 140 5.12 -2.16 6.78
CA ILE A 140 3.88 -2.05 6.01
C ILE A 140 3.87 -0.75 5.23
N GLY A 141 3.23 -0.74 4.06
CA GLY A 141 3.09 0.45 3.25
C GLY A 141 2.00 0.30 2.18
N GLY A 142 1.62 1.43 1.58
CA GLY A 142 0.77 1.48 0.40
C GLY A 142 1.57 1.96 -0.81
N HIS A 143 1.16 1.50 -1.99
CA HIS A 143 1.82 1.85 -3.24
C HIS A 143 0.78 2.30 -4.30
N PRO A 144 0.03 3.38 -4.02
CA PRO A 144 -0.97 3.87 -4.97
C PRO A 144 -0.30 4.49 -6.20
N ALA A 145 -0.80 4.17 -7.39
CA ALA A 145 -0.46 4.87 -8.61
C ALA A 145 -1.59 5.84 -8.96
N PHE A 146 -1.26 7.11 -9.01
CA PHE A 146 -2.19 8.15 -9.43
C PHE A 146 -1.97 8.47 -10.91
N ARG A 147 -3.05 8.79 -11.61
CA ARG A 147 -2.98 9.29 -12.98
C ARG A 147 -3.12 10.81 -13.00
N PHE A 148 -2.62 11.43 -14.04
CA PHE A 148 -2.90 12.84 -14.31
C PHE A 148 -4.35 13.02 -14.72
N ALA A 149 -4.99 14.08 -14.24
CA ALA A 149 -6.39 14.35 -14.54
C ALA A 149 -6.61 14.68 -16.02
N LYS A 150 -5.62 15.33 -16.65
CA LYS A 150 -5.67 15.73 -18.04
C LYS A 150 -4.43 15.27 -18.82
N PRO A 151 -4.56 15.01 -20.13
CA PRO A 151 -3.45 14.51 -20.95
C PRO A 151 -2.24 15.45 -21.04
N GLU A 152 -2.47 16.75 -20.92
CA GLU A 152 -1.42 17.79 -20.98
C GLU A 152 -0.69 17.99 -19.66
N GLU A 153 -1.21 17.48 -18.56
CA GLU A 153 -0.60 17.62 -17.24
C GLU A 153 0.63 16.72 -17.08
N THR A 154 1.53 17.17 -16.24
CA THR A 154 2.77 16.48 -15.90
C THR A 154 2.90 16.35 -14.39
N LYS A 155 3.87 15.61 -13.90
CA LYS A 155 4.15 15.52 -12.46
C LYS A 155 4.51 16.86 -11.82
N ALA A 156 4.88 17.89 -12.61
CA ALA A 156 5.17 19.23 -12.13
C ALA A 156 3.91 20.02 -11.72
N ASP A 157 2.74 19.56 -12.18
CA ASP A 157 1.44 20.17 -11.85
C ASP A 157 0.84 19.60 -10.55
N TYR A 158 1.54 18.64 -9.91
CA TYR A 158 1.09 17.95 -8.72
C TYR A 158 2.04 18.11 -7.56
N VAL A 159 1.51 18.14 -6.36
CA VAL A 159 2.27 18.30 -5.11
C VAL A 159 1.95 17.16 -4.15
N LEU A 160 2.98 16.58 -3.55
CA LEU A 160 2.82 15.66 -2.43
C LEU A 160 2.98 16.45 -1.13
N LYS A 161 1.91 16.58 -0.35
CA LYS A 161 1.95 17.22 0.97
C LYS A 161 2.08 16.16 2.07
N VAL A 162 3.03 16.40 2.99
CA VAL A 162 3.22 15.56 4.18
C VAL A 162 3.01 16.45 5.41
N PRO A 163 1.78 16.51 5.95
CA PRO A 163 1.45 17.38 7.07
C PRO A 163 2.32 17.11 8.30
N GLY A 164 2.76 18.19 8.97
CA GLY A 164 3.54 18.09 10.21
C GLY A 164 5.01 17.69 10.02
N LYS A 165 5.51 17.73 8.78
CA LYS A 165 6.92 17.50 8.47
C LYS A 165 7.52 18.70 7.74
N GLU A 166 8.66 19.18 8.22
CA GLU A 166 9.46 20.22 7.55
C GLU A 166 10.49 19.62 6.60
N LYS A 167 10.86 18.37 6.83
CA LYS A 167 11.82 17.63 6.03
C LYS A 167 11.48 16.16 5.96
N LEU A 168 11.87 15.52 4.88
CA LEU A 168 11.86 14.06 4.71
C LEU A 168 13.30 13.58 4.54
N GLU A 169 13.63 12.48 5.21
CA GLU A 169 14.86 11.75 4.96
C GLU A 169 14.56 10.60 3.98
N TYR A 170 15.44 10.40 3.03
CA TYR A 170 15.32 9.33 2.05
C TYR A 170 16.68 8.74 1.73
N VAL A 171 16.68 7.51 1.27
CA VAL A 171 17.88 6.82 0.76
C VAL A 171 17.67 6.48 -0.71
N LEU A 172 18.75 6.54 -1.48
CA LEU A 172 18.71 6.12 -2.86
C LEU A 172 18.77 4.60 -2.94
N ILE A 173 18.01 4.05 -3.88
CA ILE A 173 18.03 2.62 -4.18
C ILE A 173 19.03 2.40 -5.32
N ASP A 174 20.02 1.55 -5.10
CA ASP A 174 20.88 1.08 -6.16
C ASP A 174 20.06 0.19 -7.11
N ILE A 175 19.87 0.67 -8.33
CA ILE A 175 19.06 0.01 -9.35
C ILE A 175 19.64 -1.37 -9.72
N SER A 176 20.95 -1.55 -9.61
CA SER A 176 21.62 -2.80 -9.98
C SER A 176 21.30 -3.96 -9.03
N CYS A 177 21.14 -3.69 -7.73
CA CYS A 177 20.79 -4.69 -6.73
C CYS A 177 19.39 -4.52 -6.13
N GLY A 178 18.73 -3.39 -6.33
CA GLY A 178 17.47 -3.03 -5.67
C GLY A 178 17.62 -2.84 -4.16
N CYS A 179 18.82 -2.56 -3.68
CA CYS A 179 19.16 -2.36 -2.28
C CYS A 179 19.18 -0.86 -1.95
N ALA A 180 18.68 -0.48 -0.78
CA ALA A 180 18.86 0.88 -0.28
C ALA A 180 20.30 1.08 0.21
N ASN A 181 20.93 2.18 -0.16
CA ASN A 181 22.18 2.60 0.44
C ASN A 181 21.90 3.32 1.75
N VAL A 182 21.84 2.55 2.85
CA VAL A 182 21.48 3.08 4.17
C VAL A 182 22.59 3.92 4.82
N ASP A 183 23.81 3.87 4.25
CA ASP A 183 24.93 4.66 4.73
C ASP A 183 24.92 6.11 4.19
N GLU A 184 24.07 6.37 3.18
CA GLU A 184 23.92 7.67 2.55
C GLU A 184 22.48 8.16 2.65
N VAL A 185 22.17 8.89 3.72
CA VAL A 185 20.85 9.49 3.95
C VAL A 185 20.81 10.89 3.37
N HIS A 186 19.86 11.13 2.48
CA HIS A 186 19.60 12.43 1.88
C HIS A 186 18.42 13.09 2.59
N THR A 187 18.42 14.42 2.59
CA THR A 187 17.32 15.21 3.16
C THR A 187 16.64 16.04 2.07
N LEU A 188 15.32 15.90 1.97
CA LEU A 188 14.47 16.76 1.17
C LEU A 188 13.81 17.77 2.12
N GLN A 189 14.10 19.06 1.93
CA GLN A 189 13.37 20.13 2.62
C GLN A 189 11.98 20.26 1.98
N LEU A 190 10.97 20.27 2.83
CA LEU A 190 9.59 20.54 2.40
C LEU A 190 9.35 22.03 2.60
N SER A 191 9.20 22.78 1.51
CA SER A 191 8.90 24.22 1.61
C SER A 191 7.49 24.43 2.16
N GLU A 192 7.32 25.43 3.03
CA GLU A 192 6.00 25.88 3.49
C GLU A 192 5.16 26.52 2.37
N GLU A 193 5.80 26.85 1.24
CA GLU A 193 5.19 27.49 0.07
C GLU A 193 4.66 26.48 -0.93
N THR A 194 3.73 25.64 -0.53
CA THR A 194 2.90 24.90 -1.49
C THR A 194 1.45 25.14 -1.12
N TYR A 195 0.91 26.20 -1.71
CA TYR A 195 -0.51 26.54 -1.68
C TYR A 195 -1.37 25.56 -2.42
#